data_d028317582c500c10eab03e54ba0bb47
#
_entry.id   d028317582c500c10eab03e54ba0bb47
#
_cell.length_a   1.000
_cell.length_b   1.000
_cell.length_c   1.000
_cell.angle_alpha   90.00
_cell.angle_beta   90.00
_cell.angle_gamma   90.00
#
_symmetry.space_group_name_H-M   'P 1'
#
loop_
_entity.id
_entity.type
_entity.pdbx_description
1 polymer ?
#
loop_
_entity_poly.entity_id
_entity_poly.type
_entity_poly.pdbx_seq_one_letter_code
_entity_poly.pdbx_strand_id
1 'polypeptide(L)'
;YQQMKQAYDQGIQKIWILNVGDIKPAEYQIELFMDMAWNLEAVAQEGVTAHLKHWLERELGTSPAKELLPVMQEYYRLAHIRKPEFMGNTREEEKDPAYRIVKDLPWSEEFINERLSSYDRLSETVEKVTFRIPADRQSAYFELVKYPVQAAAQMNRKLLFAQLARHGKADWEKSDAAYDSIAALTQHYNSLENGKWNRM
;
A
#
# COMPACT_ATOMS: atom_id res chain seq x y z
N TYR A 1 9.57 -0.80 -12.20
CA TYR A 1 9.94 -1.45 -13.44
C TYR A 1 10.33 -0.44 -14.52
N GLN A 2 9.40 0.42 -14.98
CA GLN A 2 9.60 1.31 -16.14
C GLN A 2 10.87 2.17 -16.04
N GLN A 3 11.10 2.84 -14.92
CA GLN A 3 12.26 3.72 -14.73
C GLN A 3 13.57 2.93 -14.72
N MET A 4 13.61 1.78 -14.06
CA MET A 4 14.82 0.94 -14.01
C MET A 4 15.13 0.33 -15.38
N LYS A 5 14.08 -0.09 -16.12
CA LYS A 5 14.26 -0.56 -17.50
C LYS A 5 14.80 0.55 -18.38
N GLN A 6 14.26 1.75 -18.30
CA GLN A 6 14.75 2.90 -19.06
C GLN A 6 16.22 3.22 -18.73
N ALA A 7 16.58 3.19 -17.43
CA ALA A 7 17.97 3.41 -17.02
C ALA A 7 18.91 2.33 -17.60
N TYR A 8 18.50 1.06 -17.56
CA TYR A 8 19.23 -0.04 -18.14
C TYR A 8 19.43 0.14 -19.65
N ASP A 9 18.37 0.49 -20.39
CA ASP A 9 18.41 0.72 -21.84
C ASP A 9 19.35 1.90 -22.22
N GLN A 10 19.58 2.83 -21.27
CA GLN A 10 20.54 3.93 -21.40
C GLN A 10 21.97 3.58 -20.93
N GLY A 11 22.25 2.32 -20.64
CA GLY A 11 23.58 1.81 -20.31
C GLY A 11 23.91 1.77 -18.81
N ILE A 12 22.97 2.05 -17.90
CA ILE A 12 23.18 1.92 -16.45
C ILE A 12 22.96 0.45 -16.06
N GLN A 13 24.00 -0.38 -16.24
CA GLN A 13 23.89 -1.83 -16.15
C GLN A 13 24.78 -2.47 -15.09
N LYS A 14 25.73 -1.75 -14.48
CA LYS A 14 26.74 -2.37 -13.62
C LYS A 14 26.42 -2.29 -12.13
N ILE A 15 25.88 -1.19 -11.68
CA ILE A 15 25.61 -0.95 -10.25
C ILE A 15 24.23 -0.33 -10.12
N TRP A 16 23.37 -1.01 -9.37
CA TRP A 16 22.08 -0.50 -8.97
C TRP A 16 22.02 -0.44 -7.44
N ILE A 17 21.57 0.66 -6.91
CA ILE A 17 21.43 0.89 -5.47
C ILE A 17 19.98 1.18 -5.18
N LEU A 18 19.39 0.40 -4.27
CA LEU A 18 18.06 0.62 -3.73
C LEU A 18 18.19 1.15 -2.31
N ASN A 19 17.78 2.39 -2.10
CA ASN A 19 17.66 2.95 -0.76
C ASN A 19 16.21 2.76 -0.29
N VAL A 20 16.05 2.01 0.79
CA VAL A 20 14.76 1.78 1.45
C VAL A 20 14.83 2.32 2.86
N GLY A 21 13.77 2.98 3.33
CA GLY A 21 13.65 3.39 4.73
C GLY A 21 13.49 2.15 5.60
N ASP A 22 12.36 1.49 5.45
CA ASP A 22 12.05 0.23 6.11
C ASP A 22 11.88 -0.90 5.08
N ILE A 23 12.36 -2.09 5.42
CA ILE A 23 12.17 -3.26 4.57
C ILE A 23 10.69 -3.64 4.52
N LYS A 24 10.04 -3.54 5.67
CA LYS A 24 8.61 -3.84 5.79
C LYS A 24 7.75 -2.59 5.63
N PRO A 25 6.69 -2.64 4.86
CA PRO A 25 6.14 -3.73 4.05
C PRO A 25 6.54 -3.65 2.55
N ALA A 26 7.82 -3.41 2.27
CA ALA A 26 8.32 -3.18 0.90
C ALA A 26 8.90 -4.46 0.25
N GLU A 27 8.64 -5.64 0.80
CA GLU A 27 9.27 -6.90 0.39
C GLU A 27 9.09 -7.17 -1.11
N TYR A 28 7.87 -7.07 -1.63
CA TYR A 28 7.62 -7.29 -3.05
C TYR A 28 8.39 -6.33 -3.95
N GLN A 29 8.42 -5.04 -3.59
CA GLN A 29 9.12 -4.03 -4.36
C GLN A 29 10.63 -4.24 -4.36
N ILE A 30 11.17 -4.66 -3.22
CA ILE A 30 12.59 -5.00 -3.08
C ILE A 30 12.92 -6.24 -3.92
N GLU A 31 12.11 -7.28 -3.85
CA GLU A 31 12.31 -8.50 -4.63
C GLU A 31 12.26 -8.21 -6.14
N LEU A 32 11.23 -7.51 -6.61
CA LEU A 32 11.14 -7.11 -8.01
C LEU A 32 12.38 -6.32 -8.47
N PHE A 33 12.89 -5.41 -7.62
CA PHE A 33 14.09 -4.65 -7.94
C PHE A 33 15.33 -5.56 -8.04
N MET A 34 15.48 -6.49 -7.11
CA MET A 34 16.63 -7.43 -7.09
C MET A 34 16.57 -8.41 -8.25
N ASP A 35 15.40 -8.92 -8.61
CA ASP A 35 15.20 -9.81 -9.76
C ASP A 35 15.49 -9.09 -11.08
N MET A 36 15.08 -7.82 -11.20
CA MET A 36 15.45 -6.97 -12.32
C MET A 36 16.95 -6.73 -12.38
N ALA A 37 17.62 -6.50 -11.25
CA ALA A 37 19.06 -6.30 -11.19
C ALA A 37 19.83 -7.59 -11.56
N TRP A 38 19.28 -8.75 -11.23
CA TRP A 38 19.83 -10.03 -11.59
C TRP A 38 19.66 -10.37 -13.07
N ASN A 39 18.44 -10.25 -13.60
CA ASN A 39 18.11 -10.52 -15.00
C ASN A 39 16.90 -9.71 -15.48
N LEU A 40 17.17 -8.49 -15.95
CA LEU A 40 16.13 -7.60 -16.44
C LEU A 40 15.35 -8.18 -17.63
N GLU A 41 16.04 -8.90 -18.52
CA GLU A 41 15.42 -9.45 -19.73
C GLU A 41 14.39 -10.53 -19.36
N ALA A 42 14.70 -11.39 -18.41
CA ALA A 42 13.78 -12.40 -17.93
C ALA A 42 12.51 -11.76 -17.30
N VAL A 43 12.70 -10.76 -16.42
CA VAL A 43 11.58 -10.02 -15.81
C VAL A 43 10.77 -9.26 -16.87
N ALA A 44 11.42 -8.69 -17.87
CA ALA A 44 10.73 -7.99 -18.97
C ALA A 44 9.92 -8.95 -19.85
N GLN A 45 10.44 -10.15 -20.11
CA GLN A 45 9.75 -11.19 -20.88
C GLN A 45 8.56 -11.77 -20.12
N GLU A 46 8.72 -12.04 -18.84
CA GLU A 46 7.65 -12.53 -17.97
C GLU A 46 6.54 -11.48 -17.78
N GLY A 47 6.95 -10.24 -17.53
CA GLY A 47 6.09 -9.10 -17.24
C GLY A 47 5.74 -8.98 -15.75
N VAL A 48 5.65 -7.72 -15.29
CA VAL A 48 5.44 -7.39 -13.87
C VAL A 48 4.16 -8.00 -13.29
N THR A 49 3.11 -8.15 -14.08
CA THR A 49 1.86 -8.79 -13.64
C THR A 49 2.07 -10.27 -13.32
N ALA A 50 2.79 -11.00 -14.18
CA ALA A 50 3.09 -12.41 -13.95
C ALA A 50 4.05 -12.56 -12.77
N HIS A 51 5.05 -11.70 -12.65
CA HIS A 51 5.96 -11.65 -11.51
C HIS A 51 5.21 -11.46 -10.19
N LEU A 52 4.31 -10.49 -10.09
CA LEU A 52 3.47 -10.28 -8.91
C LEU A 52 2.59 -11.50 -8.61
N LYS A 53 2.01 -12.11 -9.65
CA LYS A 53 1.20 -13.32 -9.48
C LYS A 53 2.02 -14.47 -8.89
N HIS A 54 3.21 -14.73 -9.42
CA HIS A 54 4.10 -15.80 -8.93
C HIS A 54 4.55 -15.53 -7.48
N TRP A 55 4.85 -14.27 -7.15
CA TRP A 55 5.15 -13.87 -5.78
C TRP A 55 3.96 -14.18 -4.84
N LEU A 56 2.75 -13.76 -5.18
CA LEU A 56 1.55 -14.06 -4.39
C LEU A 56 1.29 -15.57 -4.27
N GLU A 57 1.49 -16.34 -5.34
CA GLU A 57 1.31 -17.80 -5.33
C GLU A 57 2.32 -18.49 -4.41
N ARG A 58 3.57 -18.04 -4.42
CA ARG A 58 4.62 -18.56 -3.55
C ARG A 58 4.34 -18.27 -2.07
N GLU A 59 3.96 -17.04 -1.76
CA GLU A 59 3.74 -16.61 -0.38
C GLU A 59 2.42 -17.13 0.21
N LEU A 60 1.34 -17.13 -0.58
CA LEU A 60 -0.01 -17.31 -0.06
C LEU A 60 -0.77 -18.49 -0.68
N GLY A 61 -0.23 -19.08 -1.75
CA GLY A 61 -0.85 -20.18 -2.48
C GLY A 61 -1.68 -19.72 -3.68
N THR A 62 -1.89 -20.63 -4.62
CA THR A 62 -2.49 -20.32 -5.93
C THR A 62 -3.94 -19.81 -5.84
N SER A 63 -4.74 -20.34 -4.91
CA SER A 63 -6.16 -19.95 -4.80
C SER A 63 -6.30 -18.51 -4.28
N PRO A 64 -5.68 -18.10 -3.16
CA PRO A 64 -5.69 -16.71 -2.72
C PRO A 64 -5.07 -15.75 -3.74
N ALA A 65 -3.96 -16.14 -4.38
CA ALA A 65 -3.26 -15.31 -5.35
C ALA A 65 -4.13 -14.82 -6.51
N LYS A 66 -5.05 -15.68 -7.00
CA LYS A 66 -5.98 -15.30 -8.09
C LYS A 66 -6.87 -14.12 -7.72
N GLU A 67 -7.30 -14.04 -6.46
CA GLU A 67 -8.17 -12.97 -5.99
C GLU A 67 -7.38 -11.75 -5.55
N LEU A 68 -6.17 -11.98 -5.02
CA LEU A 68 -5.31 -10.90 -4.52
C LEU A 68 -4.54 -10.17 -5.62
N LEU A 69 -4.29 -10.79 -6.76
CA LEU A 69 -3.60 -10.14 -7.88
C LEU A 69 -4.29 -8.84 -8.33
N PRO A 70 -5.59 -8.83 -8.67
CA PRO A 70 -6.26 -7.57 -9.02
C PRO A 70 -6.34 -6.59 -7.86
N VAL A 71 -6.40 -7.06 -6.60
CA VAL A 71 -6.38 -6.20 -5.41
C VAL A 71 -5.06 -5.44 -5.33
N MET A 72 -3.93 -6.15 -5.42
CA MET A 72 -2.61 -5.52 -5.33
C MET A 72 -2.31 -4.61 -6.52
N GLN A 73 -2.76 -4.96 -7.72
CA GLN A 73 -2.64 -4.09 -8.89
C GLN A 73 -3.40 -2.78 -8.70
N GLU A 74 -4.63 -2.83 -8.22
CA GLU A 74 -5.44 -1.64 -7.96
C GLU A 74 -4.88 -0.84 -6.78
N TYR A 75 -4.41 -1.50 -5.71
CA TYR A 75 -3.71 -0.84 -4.60
C TYR A 75 -2.51 -0.03 -5.11
N TYR A 76 -1.65 -0.62 -5.94
CA TYR A 76 -0.50 0.10 -6.50
C TYR A 76 -0.92 1.22 -7.46
N ARG A 77 -1.98 1.04 -8.23
CA ARG A 77 -2.53 2.10 -9.09
C ARG A 77 -3.00 3.30 -8.26
N LEU A 78 -3.74 3.04 -7.19
CA LEU A 78 -4.22 4.10 -6.28
C LEU A 78 -3.07 4.79 -5.55
N ALA A 79 -2.05 4.04 -5.12
CA ALA A 79 -0.84 4.59 -4.52
C ALA A 79 -0.02 5.42 -5.52
N HIS A 80 0.02 5.03 -6.79
CA HIS A 80 0.67 5.82 -7.83
C HIS A 80 0.00 7.19 -8.06
N ILE A 81 -1.33 7.26 -8.00
CA ILE A 81 -2.07 8.53 -8.08
C ILE A 81 -1.70 9.43 -6.89
N ARG A 82 -1.73 8.89 -5.67
CA ARG A 82 -1.28 9.57 -4.46
C ARG A 82 -0.95 8.54 -3.38
N LYS A 83 0.28 8.61 -2.90
CA LYS A 83 0.73 7.74 -1.82
C LYS A 83 -0.02 8.02 -0.52
N PRO A 84 -0.33 7.00 0.29
CA PRO A 84 -1.06 7.16 1.56
C PRO A 84 -0.41 8.16 2.51
N GLU A 85 0.91 8.18 2.62
CA GLU A 85 1.67 9.08 3.48
C GLU A 85 1.57 10.56 3.07
N PHE A 86 1.23 10.84 1.81
CA PHE A 86 1.07 12.20 1.31
C PHE A 86 -0.38 12.69 1.25
N MET A 87 -1.33 11.90 1.76
CA MET A 87 -2.76 12.26 1.73
C MET A 87 -3.04 13.55 2.51
N GLY A 88 -2.33 13.78 3.62
CA GLY A 88 -2.50 14.99 4.43
C GLY A 88 -1.98 16.27 3.80
N ASN A 89 -1.25 16.17 2.68
CA ASN A 89 -0.62 17.31 2.03
C ASN A 89 0.23 18.18 2.99
N THR A 90 0.82 17.54 4.00
CA THR A 90 1.71 18.14 5.00
C THR A 90 3.14 17.68 4.77
N ARG A 91 4.08 18.45 5.28
CA ARG A 91 5.49 18.04 5.38
C ARG A 91 5.74 17.63 6.83
N GLU A 92 6.00 16.34 7.07
CA GLU A 92 6.24 15.81 8.41
C GLU A 92 7.46 16.46 9.09
N GLU A 93 8.47 16.79 8.30
CA GLU A 93 9.73 17.37 8.76
C GLU A 93 9.64 18.89 9.01
N GLU A 94 8.51 19.53 8.65
CA GLU A 94 8.37 20.97 8.80
C GLU A 94 8.20 21.36 10.27
N LYS A 95 9.10 22.17 10.77
CA LYS A 95 9.12 22.64 12.17
C LYS A 95 8.13 23.76 12.43
N ASP A 96 7.81 24.55 11.39
CA ASP A 96 6.86 25.64 11.51
C ASP A 96 5.42 25.10 11.55
N PRO A 97 4.67 25.32 12.64
CA PRO A 97 3.28 24.86 12.75
C PRO A 97 2.36 25.35 11.62
N ALA A 98 2.62 26.52 11.02
CA ALA A 98 1.85 27.06 9.92
C ALA A 98 1.87 26.17 8.67
N TYR A 99 2.92 25.39 8.46
CA TYR A 99 3.06 24.46 7.34
C TYR A 99 2.60 23.03 7.64
N ARG A 100 2.21 22.75 8.91
CA ARG A 100 1.63 21.46 9.32
C ARG A 100 0.12 21.39 9.14
N ILE A 101 -0.50 22.43 8.65
CA ILE A 101 -1.93 22.48 8.43
C ILE A 101 -2.29 21.55 7.27
N VAL A 102 -3.15 20.59 7.53
CA VAL A 102 -3.73 19.72 6.49
C VAL A 102 -4.50 20.57 5.50
N LYS A 103 -4.10 20.52 4.23
CA LYS A 103 -4.77 21.24 3.15
C LYS A 103 -5.64 20.27 2.36
N ASP A 104 -6.75 20.81 1.83
CA ASP A 104 -7.61 20.07 0.93
C ASP A 104 -6.85 19.67 -0.34
N LEU A 105 -7.10 18.47 -0.80
CA LEU A 105 -6.63 18.01 -2.11
C LEU A 105 -7.53 18.64 -3.19
N PRO A 106 -6.95 19.00 -4.34
CA PRO A 106 -7.69 19.62 -5.44
C PRO A 106 -8.49 18.56 -6.23
N TRP A 107 -9.29 17.77 -5.51
CA TRP A 107 -10.10 16.69 -6.07
C TRP A 107 -11.59 17.02 -5.98
N SER A 108 -12.34 16.67 -7.01
CA SER A 108 -13.80 16.78 -6.96
C SER A 108 -14.41 15.79 -5.97
N GLU A 109 -15.62 16.07 -5.52
CA GLU A 109 -16.35 15.17 -4.62
C GLU A 109 -16.57 13.79 -5.27
N GLU A 110 -16.85 13.74 -6.56
CA GLU A 110 -17.01 12.49 -7.31
C GLU A 110 -15.72 11.66 -7.29
N PHE A 111 -14.58 12.30 -7.55
CA PHE A 111 -13.27 11.60 -7.52
C PHE A 111 -12.94 11.09 -6.12
N ILE A 112 -13.23 11.87 -5.08
CA ILE A 112 -13.05 11.47 -3.68
C ILE A 112 -13.91 10.23 -3.38
N ASN A 113 -15.18 10.24 -3.72
CA ASN A 113 -16.12 9.16 -3.48
C ASN A 113 -15.74 7.89 -4.26
N GLU A 114 -15.32 8.02 -5.52
CA GLU A 114 -14.83 6.90 -6.32
C GLU A 114 -13.58 6.25 -5.70
N ARG A 115 -12.64 7.09 -5.23
CA ARG A 115 -11.42 6.61 -4.56
C ARG A 115 -11.72 5.90 -3.25
N LEU A 116 -12.60 6.45 -2.42
CA LEU A 116 -13.06 5.81 -1.18
C LEU A 116 -13.72 4.46 -1.48
N SER A 117 -14.64 4.41 -2.45
CA SER A 117 -15.31 3.17 -2.87
C SER A 117 -14.32 2.13 -3.41
N SER A 118 -13.25 2.55 -4.10
CA SER A 118 -12.20 1.66 -4.57
C SER A 118 -11.48 1.00 -3.39
N TYR A 119 -11.04 1.78 -2.40
CA TYR A 119 -10.40 1.23 -1.20
C TYR A 119 -11.35 0.35 -0.37
N ASP A 120 -12.65 0.66 -0.33
CA ASP A 120 -13.64 -0.19 0.36
C ASP A 120 -13.71 -1.58 -0.28
N ARG A 121 -13.80 -1.65 -1.61
CA ARG A 121 -13.78 -2.94 -2.34
C ARG A 121 -12.49 -3.73 -2.09
N LEU A 122 -11.35 -3.06 -2.07
CA LEU A 122 -10.07 -3.72 -1.76
C LEU A 122 -10.08 -4.28 -0.33
N SER A 123 -10.51 -3.46 0.65
CA SER A 123 -10.59 -3.86 2.07
C SER A 123 -11.53 -5.03 2.28
N GLU A 124 -12.69 -5.04 1.64
CA GLU A 124 -13.63 -6.16 1.70
C GLU A 124 -13.03 -7.45 1.13
N THR A 125 -12.30 -7.34 0.02
CA THR A 125 -11.71 -8.50 -0.63
C THR A 125 -10.61 -9.11 0.24
N VAL A 126 -9.69 -8.29 0.78
CA VAL A 126 -8.65 -8.81 1.66
C VAL A 126 -9.24 -9.38 2.96
N GLU A 127 -10.35 -8.84 3.47
CA GLU A 127 -11.03 -9.42 4.62
C GLU A 127 -11.61 -10.81 4.31
N LYS A 128 -12.29 -10.96 3.20
CA LYS A 128 -12.86 -12.25 2.75
C LYS A 128 -11.79 -13.32 2.51
N VAL A 129 -10.65 -12.94 1.95
CA VAL A 129 -9.54 -13.85 1.69
C VAL A 129 -8.89 -14.35 2.97
N THR A 130 -8.90 -13.56 4.06
CA THR A 130 -8.32 -13.93 5.36
C THR A 130 -8.72 -15.34 5.80
N PHE A 131 -9.99 -15.71 5.66
CA PHE A 131 -10.52 -17.00 6.10
C PHE A 131 -10.05 -18.21 5.28
N ARG A 132 -9.34 -17.98 4.19
CA ARG A 132 -8.82 -19.04 3.30
C ARG A 132 -7.31 -19.15 3.34
N ILE A 133 -6.66 -18.26 4.07
CA ILE A 133 -5.20 -18.30 4.29
C ILE A 133 -4.90 -19.35 5.36
N PRO A 134 -3.97 -20.29 5.11
CA PRO A 134 -3.54 -21.25 6.11
C PRO A 134 -3.03 -20.58 7.40
N ALA A 135 -3.22 -21.24 8.54
CA ALA A 135 -2.90 -20.67 9.85
C ALA A 135 -1.42 -20.28 9.98
N ASP A 136 -0.52 -21.08 9.41
CA ASP A 136 0.92 -20.83 9.40
C ASP A 136 1.36 -19.67 8.49
N ARG A 137 0.44 -19.12 7.69
CA ARG A 137 0.69 -17.99 6.78
C ARG A 137 -0.11 -16.74 7.13
N GLN A 138 -0.88 -16.76 8.20
CA GLN A 138 -1.74 -15.63 8.59
C GLN A 138 -0.94 -14.36 8.91
N SER A 139 0.17 -14.47 9.62
CA SER A 139 1.05 -13.34 9.92
C SER A 139 1.65 -12.73 8.64
N ALA A 140 2.15 -13.57 7.75
CA ALA A 140 2.70 -13.13 6.46
C ALA A 140 1.61 -12.47 5.60
N TYR A 141 0.42 -13.06 5.52
CA TYR A 141 -0.69 -12.47 4.80
C TYR A 141 -1.09 -11.11 5.35
N PHE A 142 -1.21 -11.00 6.66
CA PHE A 142 -1.54 -9.72 7.29
C PHE A 142 -0.49 -8.67 6.95
N GLU A 143 0.76 -8.99 7.12
CA GLU A 143 1.88 -8.07 6.89
C GLU A 143 2.03 -7.65 5.43
N LEU A 144 2.02 -8.63 4.50
CA LEU A 144 2.36 -8.41 3.10
C LEU A 144 1.22 -7.83 2.26
N VAL A 145 -0.04 -8.10 2.66
CA VAL A 145 -1.22 -7.75 1.85
C VAL A 145 -2.27 -6.99 2.64
N LYS A 146 -2.75 -7.58 3.75
CA LYS A 146 -3.92 -7.03 4.44
C LYS A 146 -3.63 -5.67 5.08
N TYR A 147 -2.53 -5.57 5.81
CA TYR A 147 -2.13 -4.32 6.47
C TYR A 147 -1.87 -3.19 5.48
N PRO A 148 -1.04 -3.35 4.42
CA PRO A 148 -0.82 -2.27 3.47
C PRO A 148 -2.09 -1.75 2.82
N VAL A 149 -2.99 -2.66 2.43
CA VAL A 149 -4.27 -2.29 1.80
C VAL A 149 -5.20 -1.60 2.78
N GLN A 150 -5.41 -2.17 3.97
CA GLN A 150 -6.33 -1.61 4.97
C GLN A 150 -5.79 -0.32 5.58
N ALA A 151 -4.50 -0.22 5.89
CA ALA A 151 -3.90 1.01 6.42
C ALA A 151 -4.00 2.15 5.39
N ALA A 152 -3.75 1.87 4.11
CA ALA A 152 -3.94 2.86 3.04
C ALA A 152 -5.41 3.27 2.91
N ALA A 153 -6.35 2.32 2.99
CA ALA A 153 -7.78 2.61 2.97
C ALA A 153 -8.18 3.54 4.12
N GLN A 154 -7.76 3.22 5.35
CA GLN A 154 -8.09 4.04 6.52
C GLN A 154 -7.40 5.41 6.48
N MET A 155 -6.17 5.51 5.96
CA MET A 155 -5.52 6.81 5.76
C MET A 155 -6.28 7.68 4.77
N ASN A 156 -6.76 7.10 3.67
CA ASN A 156 -7.62 7.81 2.72
C ASN A 156 -8.95 8.22 3.36
N ARG A 157 -9.62 7.32 4.09
CA ARG A 157 -10.87 7.62 4.80
C ARG A 157 -10.69 8.76 5.79
N LYS A 158 -9.68 8.70 6.65
CA LYS A 158 -9.37 9.74 7.63
C LYS A 158 -9.28 11.11 6.96
N LEU A 159 -8.48 11.26 5.92
CA LEU A 159 -8.18 12.57 5.36
C LEU A 159 -9.26 13.05 4.38
N LEU A 160 -9.85 12.15 3.60
CA LEU A 160 -10.88 12.52 2.63
C LEU A 160 -12.23 12.78 3.31
N PHE A 161 -12.62 12.02 4.33
CA PHE A 161 -13.83 12.35 5.10
C PHE A 161 -13.65 13.63 5.89
N ALA A 162 -12.47 13.93 6.44
CA ALA A 162 -12.20 15.22 7.05
C ALA A 162 -12.30 16.37 6.03
N GLN A 163 -11.84 16.18 4.81
CA GLN A 163 -12.02 17.15 3.73
C GLN A 163 -13.51 17.34 3.40
N LEU A 164 -14.24 16.27 3.19
CA LEU A 164 -15.68 16.33 2.93
C LEU A 164 -16.45 16.97 4.08
N ALA A 165 -16.09 16.67 5.33
CA ALA A 165 -16.74 17.24 6.53
C ALA A 165 -16.50 18.75 6.65
N ARG A 166 -15.31 19.27 6.32
CA ARG A 166 -15.06 20.72 6.26
C ARG A 166 -16.00 21.45 5.30
N HIS A 167 -16.50 20.76 4.29
CA HIS A 167 -17.43 21.29 3.30
C HIS A 167 -18.89 20.88 3.54
N GLY A 168 -19.20 20.30 4.71
CA GLY A 168 -20.55 19.86 5.05
C GLY A 168 -21.08 18.68 4.23
N LYS A 169 -20.18 17.86 3.65
CA LYS A 169 -20.51 16.71 2.78
C LYS A 169 -20.37 15.35 3.47
N ALA A 170 -19.85 15.30 4.69
CA ALA A 170 -19.75 14.11 5.50
C ALA A 170 -19.72 14.48 6.99
N ASP A 171 -19.94 13.48 7.85
CA ASP A 171 -19.78 13.61 9.30
C ASP A 171 -18.32 13.39 9.70
N TRP A 172 -17.85 14.17 10.67
CA TRP A 172 -16.50 14.07 11.23
C TRP A 172 -16.22 12.69 11.84
N GLU A 173 -17.24 12.06 12.41
CA GLU A 173 -17.17 10.73 12.99
C GLU A 173 -16.57 9.67 12.05
N LYS A 174 -16.75 9.82 10.73
CA LYS A 174 -16.15 8.91 9.73
C LYS A 174 -14.63 9.05 9.67
N SER A 175 -14.12 10.26 9.85
CA SER A 175 -12.68 10.52 9.93
C SER A 175 -12.08 9.98 11.22
N ASP A 176 -12.77 10.20 12.35
CA ASP A 176 -12.35 9.75 13.67
C ASP A 176 -12.32 8.22 13.74
N ALA A 177 -13.36 7.54 13.26
CA ALA A 177 -13.40 6.08 13.18
C ALA A 177 -12.27 5.50 12.32
N ALA A 178 -11.88 6.19 11.25
CA ALA A 178 -10.73 5.79 10.44
C ALA A 178 -9.40 5.95 11.20
N TYR A 179 -9.25 7.00 12.00
CA TYR A 179 -8.08 7.17 12.88
C TYR A 179 -7.98 6.03 13.90
N ASP A 180 -9.06 5.69 14.57
CA ASP A 180 -9.09 4.58 15.54
C ASP A 180 -8.75 3.24 14.86
N SER A 181 -9.24 3.04 13.64
CA SER A 181 -8.90 1.86 12.83
C SER A 181 -7.41 1.78 12.48
N ILE A 182 -6.76 2.90 12.17
CA ILE A 182 -5.30 2.96 11.95
C ILE A 182 -4.56 2.56 13.23
N ALA A 183 -4.96 3.08 14.38
CA ALA A 183 -4.36 2.73 15.66
C ALA A 183 -4.48 1.24 15.96
N ALA A 184 -5.66 0.64 15.74
CA ALA A 184 -5.89 -0.79 15.94
C ALA A 184 -5.05 -1.65 14.96
N LEU A 185 -4.98 -1.28 13.69
CA LEU A 185 -4.13 -1.96 12.69
C LEU A 185 -2.65 -1.91 13.07
N THR A 186 -2.18 -0.75 13.53
CA THR A 186 -0.80 -0.56 13.98
C THR A 186 -0.50 -1.42 15.22
N GLN A 187 -1.42 -1.46 16.19
CA GLN A 187 -1.26 -2.30 17.36
C GLN A 187 -1.20 -3.79 16.98
N HIS A 188 -2.07 -4.23 16.08
CA HIS A 188 -2.05 -5.61 15.60
C HIS A 188 -0.74 -5.93 14.88
N TYR A 189 -0.28 -5.08 13.97
CA TYR A 189 1.00 -5.24 13.28
C TYR A 189 2.15 -5.39 14.28
N ASN A 190 2.24 -4.50 15.27
CA ASN A 190 3.27 -4.50 16.28
C ASN A 190 3.23 -5.75 17.20
N SER A 191 2.11 -6.47 17.27
CA SER A 191 1.96 -7.70 18.05
C SER A 191 2.30 -8.98 17.29
N LEU A 192 2.45 -8.90 15.96
CA LEU A 192 2.76 -10.08 15.15
C LEU A 192 4.04 -10.77 15.61
N GLU A 193 4.05 -12.10 15.53
CA GLU A 193 5.20 -12.93 15.88
C GLU A 193 5.78 -12.58 17.27
N ASN A 194 4.88 -12.43 18.27
CA ASN A 194 5.23 -12.02 19.63
C ASN A 194 5.96 -10.66 19.72
N GLY A 195 5.60 -9.74 18.86
CA GLY A 195 6.17 -8.40 18.83
C GLY A 195 7.53 -8.28 18.16
N LYS A 196 7.91 -9.27 17.33
CA LYS A 196 9.18 -9.27 16.60
C LYS A 196 9.39 -7.98 15.80
N TRP A 197 8.33 -7.44 15.23
CA TRP A 197 8.37 -6.27 14.36
C TRP A 197 7.87 -4.98 15.06
N ASN A 198 7.81 -5.00 16.38
CA ASN A 198 7.31 -3.84 17.13
C ASN A 198 8.18 -2.61 16.90
N ARG A 199 7.57 -1.53 16.42
CA ARG A 199 8.20 -0.25 16.09
C ARG A 199 9.22 -0.30 14.93
N MET A 200 9.04 -1.21 14.01
CA MET A 200 9.74 -1.20 12.74
C MET A 200 8.95 -0.46 11.68
#